data_5b7164cc318175abe3a6ab74ef925ede
#
_entry.id   5b7164cc318175abe3a6ab74ef925ede
#
_cell.length_a   1.000
_cell.length_b   1.000
_cell.length_c   1.000
_cell.angle_alpha   90.00
_cell.angle_beta   90.00
_cell.angle_gamma   90.00
#
_symmetry.space_group_name_H-M   'P 1'
#
loop_
_entity.id
_entity.type
_entity.pdbx_description
1 polymer ?
#
loop_
_entity_poly.entity_id
_entity_poly.type
_entity_poly.pdbx_seq_one_letter_code
_entity_poly.pdbx_strand_id
1 'polypeptide(L)'
;MTFRYFEYNVRKERVFRRAGERYEVSPYGLIWDNENYYLAGYDHLHREMRHYRVDKMAELSVSDQDRQGGGRAFDLAAYAQKHFGMFRGREGQVRLRCASRLVGVVLDRFGREVILVPDGEDHFTVTVQAVVSPQFLGWVFGLEDAVEILSPDWARAAFTEQLAGVAARYGSRAERE
;
A
#
# COMPACT_ATOMS: atom_id res chain seq x y z
N MET A 1 17.10 -13.43 9.27
CA MET A 1 17.83 -13.33 8.01
C MET A 1 18.39 -11.93 7.81
N THR A 2 19.48 -11.79 7.08
CA THR A 2 20.06 -10.49 6.75
C THR A 2 20.27 -10.35 5.24
N PHE A 3 20.20 -9.13 4.72
CA PHE A 3 20.43 -8.83 3.31
C PHE A 3 20.80 -7.36 3.12
N ARG A 4 21.37 -7.01 1.95
CA ARG A 4 21.50 -5.61 1.49
C ARG A 4 20.35 -5.30 0.54
N TYR A 5 19.85 -4.07 0.57
CA TYR A 5 18.72 -3.66 -0.25
C TYR A 5 19.10 -2.53 -1.18
N PHE A 6 18.77 -2.63 -2.48
CA PHE A 6 19.18 -1.66 -3.48
C PHE A 6 17.98 -1.08 -4.25
N GLU A 7 18.22 0.03 -4.88
CA GLU A 7 17.37 0.67 -5.88
C GLU A 7 18.19 0.91 -7.16
N TYR A 8 17.49 1.13 -8.27
CA TYR A 8 18.16 1.55 -9.50
C TYR A 8 18.16 3.07 -9.61
N ASN A 9 19.30 3.64 -10.00
CA ASN A 9 19.39 5.05 -10.41
C ASN A 9 18.92 5.22 -11.87
N VAL A 10 18.94 6.46 -12.37
CA VAL A 10 18.55 6.80 -13.77
C VAL A 10 19.43 6.13 -14.82
N ARG A 11 20.63 5.66 -14.47
CA ARG A 11 21.55 4.89 -15.31
C ARG A 11 21.35 3.39 -15.24
N LYS A 12 20.31 2.94 -14.49
CA LYS A 12 20.00 1.52 -14.20
C LYS A 12 21.10 0.79 -13.40
N GLU A 13 21.93 1.53 -12.67
CA GLU A 13 22.93 0.98 -11.78
C GLU A 13 22.32 0.72 -10.39
N ARG A 14 22.77 -0.34 -9.71
CA ARG A 14 22.33 -0.67 -8.35
C ARG A 14 22.93 0.29 -7.34
N VAL A 15 22.10 0.98 -6.60
CA VAL A 15 22.51 1.85 -5.49
C VAL A 15 21.96 1.26 -4.19
N PHE A 16 22.84 0.84 -3.31
CA PHE A 16 22.43 0.27 -2.03
C PHE A 16 21.87 1.34 -1.11
N ARG A 17 20.71 1.06 -0.54
CA ARG A 17 20.09 1.89 0.49
C ARG A 17 20.91 1.81 1.80
N ARG A 18 20.73 2.80 2.69
CA ARG A 18 21.40 2.88 3.99
C ARG A 18 22.93 2.74 3.88
N ALA A 19 23.53 3.41 2.87
CA ALA A 19 24.98 3.31 2.59
C ALA A 19 25.51 1.86 2.49
N GLY A 20 24.64 0.91 2.13
CA GLY A 20 25.00 -0.50 1.99
C GLY A 20 24.93 -1.32 3.28
N GLU A 21 24.46 -0.74 4.39
CA GLU A 21 24.24 -1.52 5.62
C GLU A 21 23.23 -2.64 5.40
N ARG A 22 23.40 -3.72 6.15
CA ARG A 22 22.52 -4.88 6.11
C ARG A 22 21.20 -4.60 6.83
N TYR A 23 20.13 -5.09 6.25
CA TYR A 23 18.83 -5.21 6.89
C TYR A 23 18.82 -6.52 7.68
N GLU A 24 18.27 -6.48 8.89
CA GLU A 24 17.98 -7.65 9.70
C GLU A 24 16.47 -7.80 9.83
N VAL A 25 15.91 -8.90 9.32
CA VAL A 25 14.48 -9.12 9.18
C VAL A 25 14.13 -10.54 9.60
N SER A 26 13.09 -10.70 10.43
CA SER A 26 12.46 -11.99 10.68
C SER A 26 11.39 -12.24 9.61
N PRO A 27 11.54 -13.24 8.72
CA PRO A 27 10.61 -13.49 7.61
C PRO A 27 9.28 -14.09 8.11
N TYR A 28 8.17 -13.64 7.53
CA TYR A 28 6.83 -14.14 7.86
C TYR A 28 6.11 -14.75 6.66
N GLY A 29 6.37 -14.27 5.46
CA GLY A 29 5.81 -14.87 4.25
C GLY A 29 6.17 -14.09 3.00
N LEU A 30 5.79 -14.66 1.86
CA LEU A 30 5.92 -14.04 0.55
C LEU A 30 4.55 -13.64 0.02
N ILE A 31 4.46 -12.43 -0.51
CA ILE A 31 3.27 -11.87 -1.15
C ILE A 31 3.60 -11.67 -2.62
N TRP A 32 2.72 -12.14 -3.50
CA TRP A 32 2.76 -11.81 -4.92
C TRP A 32 1.84 -10.63 -5.18
N ASP A 33 2.39 -9.52 -5.69
CA ASP A 33 1.62 -8.33 -6.04
C ASP A 33 2.30 -7.57 -7.19
N ASN A 34 1.51 -7.12 -8.17
CA ASN A 34 1.99 -6.38 -9.33
C ASN A 34 3.26 -6.99 -9.97
N GLU A 35 3.21 -8.28 -10.31
CA GLU A 35 4.29 -9.04 -10.95
C GLU A 35 5.60 -9.12 -10.15
N ASN A 36 5.54 -8.88 -8.84
CA ASN A 36 6.70 -8.95 -7.96
C ASN A 36 6.42 -9.76 -6.70
N TYR A 37 7.45 -10.46 -6.23
CA TYR A 37 7.45 -11.04 -4.89
C TYR A 37 7.90 -10.03 -3.86
N TYR A 38 7.16 -9.98 -2.77
CA TYR A 38 7.48 -9.18 -1.59
C TYR A 38 7.63 -10.09 -0.38
N LEU A 39 8.76 -9.95 0.32
CA LEU A 39 8.95 -10.55 1.63
C LEU A 39 8.24 -9.68 2.67
N ALA A 40 7.20 -10.19 3.32
CA ALA A 40 6.67 -9.61 4.54
C ALA A 40 7.50 -10.12 5.73
N GLY A 41 8.03 -9.20 6.53
CA GLY A 41 8.88 -9.55 7.66
C GLY A 41 8.95 -8.45 8.71
N TYR A 42 9.31 -8.85 9.93
CA TYR A 42 9.54 -7.92 11.02
C TYR A 42 10.95 -7.32 10.91
N ASP A 43 11.02 -6.02 10.70
CA ASP A 43 12.26 -5.25 10.64
C ASP A 43 12.76 -4.95 12.05
N HIS A 44 13.94 -5.49 12.41
CA HIS A 44 14.49 -5.35 13.76
C HIS A 44 14.89 -3.92 14.11
N LEU A 45 15.31 -3.11 13.12
CA LEU A 45 15.67 -1.73 13.34
C LEU A 45 14.45 -0.86 13.64
N HIS A 46 13.38 -1.04 12.84
CA HIS A 46 12.18 -0.21 12.95
C HIS A 46 11.14 -0.79 13.92
N ARG A 47 11.33 -2.05 14.34
CA ARG A 47 10.43 -2.80 15.25
C ARG A 47 8.98 -2.86 14.76
N GLU A 48 8.82 -3.05 13.44
CA GLU A 48 7.52 -3.14 12.79
C GLU A 48 7.51 -4.13 11.64
N MET A 49 6.32 -4.57 11.22
CA MET A 49 6.15 -5.37 10.02
C MET A 49 6.37 -4.50 8.79
N ARG A 50 7.25 -4.96 7.90
CA ARG A 50 7.58 -4.31 6.63
C ARG A 50 7.57 -5.32 5.50
N HIS A 51 7.57 -4.82 4.28
CA HIS A 51 7.71 -5.64 3.09
C HIS A 51 8.87 -5.13 2.22
N TYR A 52 9.54 -6.08 1.58
CA TYR A 52 10.72 -5.85 0.75
C TYR A 52 10.57 -6.60 -0.56
N ARG A 53 10.79 -5.94 -1.68
CA ARG A 53 10.82 -6.62 -2.98
C ARG A 53 11.98 -7.60 -3.02
N VAL A 54 11.69 -8.86 -3.32
CA VAL A 54 12.69 -9.93 -3.29
C VAL A 54 13.77 -9.71 -4.35
N ASP A 55 13.41 -9.22 -5.53
CA ASP A 55 14.35 -8.92 -6.63
C ASP A 55 15.34 -7.77 -6.34
N LYS A 56 15.09 -6.98 -5.26
CA LYS A 56 15.98 -5.92 -4.80
C LYS A 56 16.81 -6.30 -3.58
N MET A 57 16.74 -7.55 -3.15
CA MET A 57 17.56 -8.09 -2.06
C MET A 57 18.85 -8.69 -2.62
N ALA A 58 19.96 -8.34 -2.03
CA ALA A 58 21.28 -8.87 -2.39
C ALA A 58 21.99 -9.40 -1.15
N GLU A 59 22.96 -10.30 -1.35
CA GLU A 59 23.81 -10.87 -0.29
C GLU A 59 23.00 -11.42 0.88
N LEU A 60 21.97 -12.21 0.57
CA LEU A 60 21.07 -12.80 1.56
C LEU A 60 21.82 -13.84 2.38
N SER A 61 21.66 -13.78 3.71
CA SER A 61 22.18 -14.78 4.67
C SER A 61 21.10 -15.16 5.68
N VAL A 62 21.03 -16.43 6.01
CA VAL A 62 20.19 -16.93 7.09
C VAL A 62 20.92 -16.70 8.41
N SER A 63 20.18 -16.24 9.42
CA SER A 63 20.67 -16.09 10.79
C SER A 63 20.30 -17.31 11.62
N ASP A 64 21.14 -17.69 12.56
CA ASP A 64 20.85 -18.76 13.55
C ASP A 64 19.88 -18.29 14.66
N GLN A 65 19.51 -17.01 14.67
CA GLN A 65 18.57 -16.46 15.64
C GLN A 65 17.13 -16.83 15.30
N ASP A 66 16.35 -17.08 16.34
CA ASP A 66 14.93 -17.33 16.24
C ASP A 66 14.18 -16.11 15.65
N ARG A 67 13.09 -16.40 14.95
CA ARG A 67 12.22 -15.40 14.38
C ARG A 67 11.54 -14.54 15.46
N GLN A 68 11.65 -13.24 15.36
CA GLN A 68 11.09 -12.25 16.29
C GLN A 68 9.96 -11.43 15.64
N GLY A 69 9.18 -10.72 16.46
CA GLY A 69 8.09 -9.84 16.03
C GLY A 69 6.83 -10.61 15.61
N GLY A 70 5.84 -9.94 15.05
CA GLY A 70 4.62 -10.49 14.43
C GLY A 70 3.77 -11.51 15.20
N GLY A 71 4.35 -12.20 16.18
CA GLY A 71 3.70 -13.25 16.94
C GLY A 71 3.28 -14.48 16.10
N ARG A 72 2.60 -15.46 16.74
CA ARG A 72 2.04 -16.64 16.06
C ARG A 72 0.81 -16.31 15.19
N ALA A 73 0.22 -15.11 15.36
CA ALA A 73 -1.05 -14.70 14.78
C ALA A 73 -0.89 -13.67 13.64
N PHE A 74 0.31 -13.52 13.03
CA PHE A 74 0.45 -12.60 11.87
C PHE A 74 -0.32 -13.15 10.68
N ASP A 75 -1.40 -12.45 10.32
CA ASP A 75 -2.22 -12.77 9.15
C ASP A 75 -1.63 -12.10 7.90
N LEU A 76 -0.96 -12.92 7.08
CA LEU A 76 -0.33 -12.48 5.83
C LEU A 76 -1.36 -12.02 4.80
N ALA A 77 -2.53 -12.66 4.76
CA ALA A 77 -3.58 -12.33 3.80
C ALA A 77 -4.20 -10.96 4.14
N ALA A 78 -4.57 -10.74 5.40
CA ALA A 78 -5.06 -9.45 5.88
C ALA A 78 -4.00 -8.35 5.71
N TYR A 79 -2.72 -8.66 5.93
CA TYR A 79 -1.62 -7.73 5.68
C TYR A 79 -1.53 -7.33 4.19
N ALA A 80 -1.60 -8.30 3.28
CA ALA A 80 -1.56 -8.04 1.84
C ALA A 80 -2.79 -7.24 1.37
N GLN A 81 -3.98 -7.60 1.85
CA GLN A 81 -5.25 -7.02 1.42
C GLN A 81 -5.37 -5.52 1.72
N LYS A 82 -4.85 -5.06 2.87
CA LYS A 82 -4.90 -3.64 3.25
C LYS A 82 -3.90 -2.76 2.50
N HIS A 83 -2.86 -3.36 1.87
CA HIS A 83 -1.85 -2.62 1.11
C HIS A 83 -2.22 -2.56 -0.37
N PHE A 84 -2.05 -1.40 -0.98
CA PHE A 84 -2.20 -1.17 -2.40
C PHE A 84 -0.81 -1.16 -3.05
N GLY A 85 -0.50 -2.17 -3.87
CA GLY A 85 0.80 -2.30 -4.53
C GLY A 85 1.98 -2.37 -3.56
N MET A 86 1.77 -2.84 -2.34
CA MET A 86 2.80 -2.88 -1.28
C MET A 86 3.45 -1.51 -1.00
N PHE A 87 2.69 -0.42 -1.12
CA PHE A 87 3.16 0.91 -0.77
C PHE A 87 2.88 1.25 0.70
N ARG A 88 3.77 2.06 1.28
CA ARG A 88 3.62 2.57 2.64
C ARG A 88 2.67 3.76 2.68
N GLY A 89 2.00 3.90 3.80
CA GLY A 89 1.09 5.00 4.07
C GLY A 89 0.57 4.93 5.50
N ARG A 90 -0.35 5.81 5.82
CA ARG A 90 -1.04 5.79 7.11
C ARG A 90 -2.16 4.75 7.07
N GLU A 91 -2.12 3.79 7.99
CA GLU A 91 -3.18 2.79 8.14
C GLU A 91 -4.37 3.35 8.92
N GLY A 92 -5.57 2.97 8.51
CA GLY A 92 -6.79 3.31 9.24
C GLY A 92 -8.05 2.73 8.59
N GLN A 93 -9.15 2.87 9.32
CA GLN A 93 -10.47 2.59 8.76
C GLN A 93 -10.88 3.74 7.84
N VAL A 94 -11.21 3.40 6.60
CA VAL A 94 -11.67 4.36 5.59
C VAL A 94 -13.11 4.01 5.22
N ARG A 95 -14.00 4.99 5.33
CA ARG A 95 -15.38 4.86 4.85
C ARG A 95 -15.48 5.48 3.48
N LEU A 96 -15.94 4.66 2.54
CA LEU A 96 -16.16 5.04 1.15
C LEU A 96 -17.67 5.06 0.86
N ARG A 97 -18.11 6.01 0.06
CA ARG A 97 -19.39 6.02 -0.62
C ARG A 97 -19.16 5.66 -2.07
N CYS A 98 -19.84 4.65 -2.56
CA CYS A 98 -19.62 4.10 -3.89
C CYS A 98 -20.93 4.00 -4.67
N ALA A 99 -20.89 4.26 -5.98
CA ALA A 99 -22.02 3.98 -6.86
C ALA A 99 -22.28 2.47 -6.91
N SER A 100 -23.56 2.05 -6.99
CA SER A 100 -23.98 0.64 -6.92
C SER A 100 -23.31 -0.24 -7.98
N ARG A 101 -22.91 0.30 -9.14
CA ARG A 101 -22.16 -0.41 -10.17
C ARG A 101 -20.77 -0.87 -9.72
N LEU A 102 -20.24 -0.32 -8.64
CA LEU A 102 -18.90 -0.66 -8.10
C LEU A 102 -18.91 -1.80 -7.07
N VAL A 103 -20.07 -2.43 -6.79
CA VAL A 103 -20.13 -3.54 -5.82
C VAL A 103 -19.10 -4.62 -6.15
N GLY A 104 -19.01 -5.08 -7.40
CA GLY A 104 -18.02 -6.09 -7.82
C GLY A 104 -16.58 -5.62 -7.56
N VAL A 105 -16.25 -4.39 -7.95
CA VAL A 105 -14.91 -3.80 -7.76
C VAL A 105 -14.51 -3.75 -6.29
N VAL A 106 -15.46 -3.38 -5.42
CA VAL A 106 -15.23 -3.32 -3.97
C VAL A 106 -15.05 -4.72 -3.38
N LEU A 107 -15.88 -5.68 -3.77
CA LEU A 107 -15.76 -7.07 -3.30
C LEU A 107 -14.46 -7.74 -3.79
N ASP A 108 -14.07 -7.51 -5.03
CA ASP A 108 -12.82 -8.03 -5.59
C ASP A 108 -11.60 -7.46 -4.85
N ARG A 109 -11.67 -6.19 -4.46
CA ARG A 109 -10.54 -5.52 -3.78
C ARG A 109 -10.46 -5.82 -2.29
N PHE A 110 -11.58 -5.81 -1.58
CA PHE A 110 -11.62 -5.89 -0.11
C PHE A 110 -12.16 -7.22 0.42
N GLY A 111 -12.57 -8.13 -0.46
CA GLY A 111 -13.14 -9.40 -0.10
C GLY A 111 -14.65 -9.35 0.11
N ARG A 112 -15.27 -10.53 0.14
CA ARG A 112 -16.74 -10.67 0.25
C ARG A 112 -17.29 -10.43 1.65
N GLU A 113 -16.43 -10.42 2.66
CA GLU A 113 -16.82 -10.25 4.07
C GLU A 113 -17.05 -8.78 4.47
N VAL A 114 -16.77 -7.82 3.56
CA VAL A 114 -17.04 -6.41 3.84
C VAL A 114 -18.55 -6.14 3.87
N ILE A 115 -18.98 -5.30 4.82
CA ILE A 115 -20.38 -4.93 4.97
C ILE A 115 -20.69 -3.76 4.04
N LEU A 116 -21.57 -3.99 3.06
CA LEU A 116 -22.10 -2.96 2.19
C LEU A 116 -23.42 -2.44 2.77
N VAL A 117 -23.49 -1.14 3.03
CA VAL A 117 -24.69 -0.49 3.56
C VAL A 117 -25.32 0.35 2.47
N PRO A 118 -26.56 0.07 2.02
CA PRO A 118 -27.24 0.89 1.02
C PRO A 118 -27.31 2.36 1.44
N ASP A 119 -27.14 3.27 0.47
CA ASP A 119 -27.16 4.72 0.64
C ASP A 119 -28.00 5.35 -0.51
N GLY A 120 -29.31 5.29 -0.36
CA GLY A 120 -30.26 5.62 -1.42
C GLY A 120 -30.40 4.49 -2.46
N GLU A 121 -30.86 4.84 -3.66
CA GLU A 121 -31.13 3.87 -4.72
C GLU A 121 -29.86 3.46 -5.50
N ASP A 122 -28.94 4.40 -5.72
CA ASP A 122 -27.81 4.26 -6.64
C ASP A 122 -26.45 4.15 -5.96
N HIS A 123 -26.39 4.15 -4.63
CA HIS A 123 -25.13 4.15 -3.88
C HIS A 123 -25.17 3.18 -2.70
N PHE A 124 -23.98 2.88 -2.20
CA PHE A 124 -23.74 2.19 -0.94
C PHE A 124 -22.53 2.77 -0.23
N THR A 125 -22.43 2.55 1.07
CA THR A 125 -21.23 2.84 1.85
C THR A 125 -20.58 1.55 2.31
N VAL A 126 -19.25 1.59 2.40
CA VAL A 126 -18.42 0.50 2.93
C VAL A 126 -17.35 1.07 3.82
N THR A 127 -17.03 0.37 4.93
CA THR A 127 -15.90 0.72 5.79
C THR A 127 -14.84 -0.38 5.65
N VAL A 128 -13.64 0.01 5.24
CA VAL A 128 -12.53 -0.90 4.96
C VAL A 128 -11.29 -0.52 5.77
N GLN A 129 -10.50 -1.52 6.15
CA GLN A 129 -9.18 -1.28 6.70
C GLN A 129 -8.19 -1.13 5.55
N ALA A 130 -7.55 0.01 5.42
CA ALA A 130 -6.63 0.28 4.33
C ALA A 130 -5.39 1.07 4.76
N VAL A 131 -4.29 0.85 4.04
CA VAL A 131 -3.12 1.74 4.09
C VAL A 131 -3.32 2.83 3.03
N VAL A 132 -3.65 4.03 3.49
CA VAL A 132 -3.81 5.21 2.63
C VAL A 132 -2.42 5.62 2.14
N SER A 133 -2.12 5.22 0.93
CA SER A 133 -0.87 5.44 0.21
C SER A 133 -1.18 6.14 -1.12
N PRO A 134 -0.18 6.65 -1.85
CA PRO A 134 -0.40 7.18 -3.21
C PRO A 134 -1.12 6.20 -4.14
N GLN A 135 -0.90 4.88 -3.97
CA GLN A 135 -1.57 3.85 -4.77
C GLN A 135 -3.04 3.68 -4.39
N PHE A 136 -3.35 3.72 -3.08
CA PHE A 136 -4.75 3.74 -2.62
C PHE A 136 -5.49 4.96 -3.20
N LEU A 137 -4.88 6.14 -3.09
CA LEU A 137 -5.47 7.38 -3.61
C LEU A 137 -5.58 7.35 -5.15
N GLY A 138 -4.59 6.74 -5.84
CA GLY A 138 -4.65 6.50 -7.29
C GLY A 138 -5.76 5.53 -7.69
N TRP A 139 -6.02 4.49 -6.88
CA TRP A 139 -7.14 3.57 -7.09
C TRP A 139 -8.49 4.30 -6.92
N VAL A 140 -8.63 5.12 -5.87
CA VAL A 140 -9.83 5.96 -5.68
C VAL A 140 -10.03 6.89 -6.87
N PHE A 141 -8.97 7.59 -7.30
CA PHE A 141 -9.01 8.49 -8.46
C PHE A 141 -9.42 7.77 -9.75
N GLY A 142 -8.94 6.54 -9.96
CA GLY A 142 -9.26 5.74 -11.16
C GLY A 142 -10.71 5.27 -11.23
N LEU A 143 -11.49 5.42 -10.15
CA LEU A 143 -12.93 5.18 -10.12
C LEU A 143 -13.77 6.44 -10.39
N GLU A 144 -13.10 7.54 -10.72
CA GLU A 144 -13.68 8.82 -11.11
C GLU A 144 -14.64 9.38 -10.03
N ASP A 145 -15.83 9.84 -10.45
CA ASP A 145 -16.87 10.38 -9.58
C ASP A 145 -17.73 9.30 -8.89
N ALA A 146 -17.46 8.02 -9.18
CA ALA A 146 -18.24 6.91 -8.65
C ALA A 146 -17.84 6.50 -7.22
N VAL A 147 -16.80 7.09 -6.66
CA VAL A 147 -16.36 6.83 -5.28
C VAL A 147 -15.98 8.12 -4.57
N GLU A 148 -16.36 8.22 -3.30
CA GLU A 148 -16.01 9.33 -2.42
C GLU A 148 -15.44 8.79 -1.09
N ILE A 149 -14.35 9.38 -0.60
CA ILE A 149 -13.84 9.12 0.75
C ILE A 149 -14.67 9.95 1.74
N LEU A 150 -15.51 9.32 2.55
CA LEU A 150 -16.33 9.99 3.56
C LEU A 150 -15.54 10.29 4.84
N SER A 151 -14.70 9.36 5.25
CA SER A 151 -13.87 9.49 6.46
C SER A 151 -12.65 8.57 6.38
N PRO A 152 -11.61 8.81 7.19
CA PRO A 152 -11.42 9.94 8.09
C PRO A 152 -10.99 11.21 7.35
N ASP A 153 -11.10 12.37 7.99
CA ASP A 153 -10.76 13.67 7.39
C ASP A 153 -9.32 13.75 6.87
N TRP A 154 -8.37 13.11 7.57
CA TRP A 154 -6.99 13.08 7.11
C TRP A 154 -6.81 12.31 5.77
N ALA A 155 -7.64 11.28 5.49
CA ALA A 155 -7.58 10.56 4.21
C ALA A 155 -8.21 11.41 3.08
N ARG A 156 -9.29 12.13 3.38
CA ARG A 156 -9.88 13.12 2.45
C ARG A 156 -8.90 14.23 2.12
N ALA A 157 -8.24 14.79 3.14
CA ALA A 157 -7.22 15.82 2.97
C ALA A 157 -6.06 15.33 2.10
N ALA A 158 -5.54 14.13 2.35
CA ALA A 158 -4.47 13.54 1.55
C ALA A 158 -4.87 13.35 0.07
N PHE A 159 -6.13 12.95 -0.19
CA PHE A 159 -6.65 12.84 -1.56
C PHE A 159 -6.72 14.20 -2.25
N THR A 160 -7.29 15.20 -1.57
CA THR A 160 -7.41 16.57 -2.11
C THR A 160 -6.03 17.19 -2.39
N GLU A 161 -5.06 16.99 -1.49
CA GLU A 161 -3.69 17.47 -1.66
C GLU A 161 -3.02 16.80 -2.88
N GLN A 162 -3.18 15.49 -3.04
CA GLN A 162 -2.63 14.78 -4.21
C GLN A 162 -3.25 15.30 -5.51
N LEU A 163 -4.57 15.49 -5.56
CA LEU A 163 -5.27 16.06 -6.73
C LEU A 163 -4.76 17.46 -7.07
N ALA A 164 -4.66 18.34 -6.07
CA ALA A 164 -4.16 19.70 -6.26
C ALA A 164 -2.72 19.70 -6.80
N GLY A 165 -1.86 18.83 -6.25
CA GLY A 165 -0.47 18.69 -6.69
C GLY A 165 -0.35 18.22 -8.15
N VAL A 166 -1.22 17.31 -8.58
CA VAL A 166 -1.29 16.86 -9.98
C VAL A 166 -1.82 17.99 -10.87
N ALA A 167 -2.96 18.61 -10.51
CA ALA A 167 -3.58 19.68 -11.29
C ALA A 167 -2.63 20.86 -11.51
N ALA A 168 -1.89 21.27 -10.49
CA ALA A 168 -0.91 22.36 -10.59
C ALA A 168 0.18 22.11 -11.65
N ARG A 169 0.57 20.86 -11.89
CA ARG A 169 1.58 20.51 -12.91
C ARG A 169 1.05 20.59 -14.35
N TYR A 170 -0.25 20.36 -14.52
CA TYR A 170 -0.87 20.41 -15.85
C TYR A 170 -1.44 21.80 -16.16
N GLY A 171 -2.00 22.53 -15.17
CA GLY A 171 -2.52 23.89 -15.34
C GLY A 171 -1.43 24.91 -15.73
N SER A 172 -0.23 24.80 -15.17
CA SER A 172 0.87 25.74 -15.47
C SER A 172 1.46 25.64 -16.89
N ARG A 173 1.08 24.61 -17.67
CA ARG A 173 1.49 24.47 -19.08
C ARG A 173 0.53 25.14 -20.06
N ALA A 174 -0.75 25.21 -19.74
CA ALA A 174 -1.76 25.85 -20.60
C ALA A 174 -1.60 27.38 -20.70
N GLU A 175 -0.88 28.01 -19.78
CA GLU A 175 -0.63 29.47 -19.81
C GLU A 175 0.65 29.85 -20.56
N ARG A 176 1.40 28.91 -21.16
CA ARG A 176 2.68 29.13 -21.85
C ARG A 176 2.65 28.87 -23.34
N GLU A 177 1.51 28.54 -23.93
CA GLU A 177 1.23 28.45 -25.36
C GLU A 177 0.36 29.63 -25.82
#